data_e998642b41919d37c69c8df00908a335
#
_entry.id   e998642b41919d37c69c8df00908a335
#
_cell.length_a   1.000
_cell.length_b   1.000
_cell.length_c   1.000
_cell.angle_alpha   90.00
_cell.angle_beta   90.00
_cell.angle_gamma   90.00
#
_symmetry.space_group_name_H-M   'P 1'
#
loop_
_entity.id
_entity.type
_entity.pdbx_description
1 polymer ?
#
loop_
_entity_poly.entity_id
_entity_poly.type
_entity_poly.pdbx_seq_one_letter_code
_entity_poly.pdbx_strand_id
1 'polypeptide(L)'
;MGNYFDDVTLTLTVPTGTGTATDVSCDVTAATLTPDTPEEIRKRLCGQKTVTGTTTWTLDLEYDQNWAEASVGPPVVGMGLSLFLSTNAGQLADFKIEWPLEGTQATGIVRLKPGPYGGTAGEIAEASVTLGLDGEPTFGPIVAAGTTGTGPDADADEDDRTVGYEKAA
;
A
#
# COMPACT_ATOMS: atom_id res chain seq x y z
N MET A 1 12.19 -14.57 -16.46
CA MET A 1 11.76 -13.32 -17.12
C MET A 1 11.76 -12.25 -16.05
N GLY A 2 12.57 -11.20 -16.24
CA GLY A 2 12.56 -10.08 -15.29
C GLY A 2 11.25 -9.32 -15.43
N ASN A 3 10.55 -9.11 -14.33
CA ASN A 3 9.40 -8.23 -14.32
C ASN A 3 9.90 -6.80 -14.50
N TYR A 4 9.47 -6.15 -15.56
CA TYR A 4 9.71 -4.72 -15.74
C TYR A 4 8.77 -3.98 -14.79
N PHE A 5 9.32 -3.10 -13.95
CA PHE A 5 8.57 -2.29 -12.98
C PHE A 5 7.90 -1.04 -13.59
N ASP A 6 7.75 -0.99 -14.92
CA ASP A 6 7.26 0.21 -15.62
C ASP A 6 5.83 0.63 -15.27
N ASP A 7 5.06 -0.23 -14.57
CA ASP A 7 3.64 0.04 -14.24
C ASP A 7 3.33 -0.08 -12.73
N VAL A 8 4.34 -0.06 -11.85
CA VAL A 8 4.10 -0.11 -10.40
C VAL A 8 3.63 1.26 -9.91
N THR A 9 2.50 1.29 -9.22
CA THR A 9 2.01 2.52 -8.60
C THR A 9 2.19 2.47 -7.08
N LEU A 10 2.68 3.58 -6.51
CA LEU A 10 2.78 3.78 -5.06
C LEU A 10 1.97 4.99 -4.64
N THR A 11 0.99 4.76 -3.78
CA THR A 11 0.15 5.81 -3.21
C THR A 11 0.36 5.87 -1.70
N LEU A 12 0.55 7.07 -1.17
CA LEU A 12 0.64 7.35 0.26
C LEU A 12 -0.53 8.24 0.69
N THR A 13 -1.19 7.90 1.79
CA THR A 13 -2.32 8.66 2.33
C THR A 13 -2.09 8.92 3.82
N VAL A 14 -2.06 10.18 4.23
CA VAL A 14 -2.02 10.56 5.65
C VAL A 14 -3.45 10.76 6.14
N PRO A 15 -3.94 9.95 7.11
CA PRO A 15 -5.33 10.01 7.57
C PRO A 15 -5.68 11.29 8.34
N THR A 16 -4.67 12.02 8.83
CA THR A 16 -4.85 13.29 9.52
C THR A 16 -4.86 14.46 8.53
N GLY A 17 -6.02 15.04 8.30
CA GLY A 17 -6.21 16.16 7.37
C GLY A 17 -7.32 15.87 6.36
N THR A 18 -7.13 16.26 5.12
CA THR A 18 -8.10 16.02 4.04
C THR A 18 -8.15 14.57 3.57
N GLY A 19 -7.29 13.69 4.10
CA GLY A 19 -7.24 12.28 3.72
C GLY A 19 -6.94 12.05 2.23
N THR A 20 -6.32 13.05 1.57
CA THR A 20 -6.04 12.95 0.14
C THR A 20 -4.89 11.99 -0.10
N ALA A 21 -5.15 10.99 -0.93
CA ALA A 21 -4.12 10.09 -1.41
C ALA A 21 -3.15 10.85 -2.33
N THR A 22 -1.85 10.70 -2.08
CA THR A 22 -0.80 11.28 -2.91
C THR A 22 -0.14 10.15 -3.70
N ASP A 23 -0.24 10.23 -5.01
CA ASP A 23 0.47 9.33 -5.92
C ASP A 23 1.92 9.84 -6.05
N VAL A 24 2.87 9.01 -5.64
CA VAL A 24 4.30 9.32 -5.65
C VAL A 24 5.07 8.42 -6.63
N SER A 25 4.37 7.66 -7.45
CA SER A 25 4.96 6.67 -8.36
C SER A 25 6.00 7.28 -9.31
N CYS A 26 5.79 8.52 -9.75
CA CYS A 26 6.71 9.19 -10.67
C CYS A 26 8.06 9.58 -10.03
N ASP A 27 8.13 9.66 -8.71
CA ASP A 27 9.37 10.01 -8.00
C ASP A 27 10.14 8.75 -7.58
N VAL A 28 9.47 7.59 -7.47
CA VAL A 28 10.04 6.36 -6.94
C VAL A 28 10.68 5.54 -8.04
N THR A 29 11.96 5.20 -7.86
CA THR A 29 12.72 4.33 -8.75
C THR A 29 12.72 2.88 -8.30
N ALA A 30 12.57 2.63 -7.00
CA ALA A 30 12.41 1.28 -6.45
C ALA A 30 11.59 1.31 -5.14
N ALA A 31 10.74 0.30 -4.97
CA ALA A 31 9.98 0.07 -3.75
C ALA A 31 10.05 -1.41 -3.36
N THR A 32 10.56 -1.71 -2.17
CA THR A 32 10.74 -3.07 -1.70
C THR A 32 10.14 -3.26 -0.30
N LEU A 33 9.30 -4.28 -0.14
CA LEU A 33 8.80 -4.72 1.16
C LEU A 33 9.69 -5.83 1.70
N THR A 34 10.34 -5.59 2.83
CA THR A 34 11.31 -6.50 3.43
C THR A 34 10.79 -7.02 4.77
N PRO A 35 10.55 -8.35 4.93
CA PRO A 35 10.27 -8.94 6.22
C PRO A 35 11.58 -9.18 6.98
N ASP A 36 11.59 -8.90 8.26
CA ASP A 36 12.65 -9.26 9.20
C ASP A 36 12.07 -10.09 10.35
N THR A 37 12.51 -11.34 10.42
CA THR A 37 12.07 -12.28 11.47
C THR A 37 13.29 -12.67 12.28
N PRO A 38 13.49 -12.07 13.46
CA PRO A 38 14.65 -12.39 14.30
C PRO A 38 14.53 -13.82 14.85
N GLU A 39 15.60 -14.59 14.71
CA GLU A 39 15.74 -15.93 15.28
C GLU A 39 16.85 -15.95 16.35
N GLU A 40 16.54 -16.47 17.52
CA GLU A 40 17.50 -16.64 18.61
C GLU A 40 17.68 -18.14 18.91
N ILE A 41 18.92 -18.60 18.88
CA ILE A 41 19.25 -19.97 19.30
C ILE A 41 19.61 -19.93 20.79
N ARG A 42 18.76 -20.51 21.63
CA ARG A 42 19.02 -20.67 23.07
C ARG A 42 19.57 -22.04 23.36
N LYS A 43 20.79 -22.08 23.89
CA LYS A 43 21.43 -23.30 24.39
C LYS A 43 20.82 -23.68 25.75
N ARG A 44 20.43 -24.94 25.89
CA ARG A 44 19.95 -25.54 27.13
C ARG A 44 20.80 -26.75 27.50
N LEU A 45 20.75 -27.21 28.74
CA LEU A 45 21.50 -28.39 29.17
C LEU A 45 21.16 -29.67 28.41
N CYS A 46 19.96 -29.75 27.86
CA CYS A 46 19.45 -30.89 27.09
C CYS A 46 19.33 -30.64 25.58
N GLY A 47 20.05 -29.61 25.04
CA GLY A 47 20.06 -29.31 23.60
C GLY A 47 19.91 -27.84 23.26
N GLN A 48 19.62 -27.58 21.99
CA GLN A 48 19.37 -26.23 21.46
C GLN A 48 17.90 -26.05 21.13
N LYS A 49 17.37 -24.88 21.37
CA LYS A 49 16.03 -24.47 20.95
C LYS A 49 16.12 -23.16 20.17
N THR A 50 15.61 -23.17 18.95
CA THR A 50 15.39 -21.93 18.17
C THR A 50 14.11 -21.26 18.66
N VAL A 51 14.19 -19.98 18.96
CA VAL A 51 13.05 -19.14 19.30
C VAL A 51 12.93 -18.10 18.21
N THR A 52 11.83 -18.12 17.49
CA THR A 52 11.51 -17.15 16.45
C THR A 52 10.77 -15.97 17.09
N GLY A 53 11.21 -14.77 16.81
CA GLY A 53 10.56 -13.53 17.25
C GLY A 53 9.38 -13.15 16.35
N THR A 54 8.80 -12.00 16.63
CA THR A 54 7.73 -11.42 15.78
C THR A 54 8.36 -10.85 14.52
N THR A 55 7.78 -11.18 13.37
CA THR A 55 8.19 -10.60 12.09
C THR A 55 7.85 -9.10 12.07
N THR A 56 8.82 -8.29 11.74
CA THR A 56 8.65 -6.87 11.46
C THR A 56 8.83 -6.63 9.97
N TRP A 57 8.18 -5.60 9.44
CA TRP A 57 8.25 -5.26 8.04
C TRP A 57 8.77 -3.86 7.83
N THR A 58 9.51 -3.68 6.76
CA THR A 58 9.98 -2.36 6.31
C THR A 58 9.63 -2.15 4.85
N LEU A 59 9.36 -0.90 4.49
CA LEU A 59 9.22 -0.45 3.12
C LEU A 59 10.45 0.38 2.78
N ASP A 60 11.29 -0.16 1.92
CA ASP A 60 12.49 0.49 1.40
C ASP A 60 12.14 1.19 0.09
N LEU A 61 12.36 2.50 0.03
CA LEU A 61 12.11 3.33 -1.15
C LEU A 61 13.42 3.93 -1.65
N GLU A 62 13.66 3.81 -2.96
CA GLU A 62 14.65 4.59 -3.68
C GLU A 62 13.91 5.56 -4.59
N TYR A 63 14.32 6.82 -4.63
CA TYR A 63 13.55 7.86 -5.33
C TYR A 63 14.42 9.05 -5.74
N ASP A 64 13.97 9.75 -6.76
CA ASP A 64 14.52 11.04 -7.15
C ASP A 64 13.99 12.13 -6.22
N GLN A 65 14.88 13.00 -5.72
CA GLN A 65 14.47 14.07 -4.82
C GLN A 65 13.60 15.08 -5.56
N ASN A 66 12.33 15.14 -5.17
CA ASN A 66 11.36 16.08 -5.68
C ASN A 66 10.77 16.92 -4.54
N TRP A 67 10.93 18.25 -4.64
CA TRP A 67 10.50 19.25 -3.66
C TRP A 67 9.33 20.09 -4.17
N ALA A 68 8.67 19.66 -5.24
CA ALA A 68 7.52 20.36 -5.79
C ALA A 68 6.37 20.41 -4.80
N GLU A 69 5.77 21.58 -4.64
CA GLU A 69 4.51 21.74 -3.94
C GLU A 69 3.35 21.26 -4.82
N ALA A 70 2.29 20.74 -4.16
CA ALA A 70 1.08 20.38 -4.88
C ALA A 70 0.50 21.60 -5.59
N SER A 71 0.26 21.50 -6.89
CA SER A 71 -0.36 22.59 -7.64
C SER A 71 -1.88 22.63 -7.41
N VAL A 72 -2.41 23.84 -7.20
CA VAL A 72 -3.85 24.09 -7.14
C VAL A 72 -4.29 24.53 -8.53
N GLY A 73 -4.83 23.59 -9.31
CA GLY A 73 -5.33 23.84 -10.66
C GLY A 73 -5.00 22.69 -11.63
N PRO A 74 -5.67 22.61 -12.79
CA PRO A 74 -5.35 21.62 -13.81
C PRO A 74 -4.07 21.98 -14.59
N PRO A 75 -3.10 21.03 -14.78
CA PRO A 75 -3.12 19.69 -14.19
C PRO A 75 -2.76 19.71 -12.69
N VAL A 76 -3.47 18.90 -11.89
CA VAL A 76 -3.12 18.71 -10.49
C VAL A 76 -1.81 17.91 -10.44
N VAL A 77 -0.72 18.57 -10.09
CA VAL A 77 0.55 17.90 -9.82
C VAL A 77 0.59 17.58 -8.32
N GLY A 78 0.80 16.32 -7.99
CA GLY A 78 0.95 15.90 -6.60
C GLY A 78 2.16 16.54 -5.93
N MET A 79 2.17 16.55 -4.62
CA MET A 79 3.34 16.97 -3.83
C MET A 79 4.48 15.97 -4.09
N GLY A 80 5.69 16.49 -4.37
CA GLY A 80 6.88 15.66 -4.54
C GLY A 80 7.20 14.84 -3.27
N LEU A 81 7.73 13.62 -3.45
CA LEU A 81 7.92 12.68 -2.36
C LEU A 81 8.83 13.23 -1.24
N SER A 82 9.91 13.94 -1.58
CA SER A 82 10.82 14.51 -0.58
C SER A 82 10.12 15.53 0.32
N LEU A 83 9.28 16.39 -0.26
CA LEU A 83 8.50 17.37 0.49
C LEU A 83 7.42 16.68 1.32
N PHE A 84 6.74 15.66 0.76
CA PHE A 84 5.72 14.88 1.46
C PHE A 84 6.27 14.21 2.71
N LEU A 85 7.40 13.50 2.59
CA LEU A 85 8.06 12.81 3.72
C LEU A 85 8.52 13.80 4.80
N SER A 86 9.05 14.97 4.41
CA SER A 86 9.50 16.01 5.34
C SER A 86 8.35 16.65 6.10
N THR A 87 7.29 17.02 5.39
CA THR A 87 6.13 17.72 5.96
C THR A 87 5.35 16.81 6.93
N ASN A 88 5.28 15.52 6.63
CA ASN A 88 4.52 14.53 7.40
C ASN A 88 5.41 13.65 8.28
N ALA A 89 6.64 14.07 8.57
CA ALA A 89 7.58 13.30 9.39
C ALA A 89 7.00 12.92 10.74
N GLY A 90 7.12 11.64 11.10
CA GLY A 90 6.60 11.08 12.36
C GLY A 90 5.14 10.65 12.33
N GLN A 91 4.38 11.02 11.30
CA GLN A 91 2.99 10.60 11.15
C GLN A 91 2.90 9.16 10.59
N LEU A 92 1.75 8.52 10.84
CA LEU A 92 1.39 7.27 10.18
C LEU A 92 0.69 7.60 8.86
N ALA A 93 1.01 6.84 7.83
CA ALA A 93 0.38 6.93 6.53
C ALA A 93 0.00 5.55 6.04
N ASP A 94 -1.16 5.45 5.40
CA ASP A 94 -1.54 4.26 4.66
C ASP A 94 -0.73 4.25 3.36
N PHE A 95 -0.13 3.11 3.03
CA PHE A 95 0.51 2.90 1.74
C PHE A 95 -0.26 1.87 0.93
N LYS A 96 -0.20 2.03 -0.39
CA LYS A 96 -0.72 1.08 -1.36
C LYS A 96 0.28 0.97 -2.51
N ILE A 97 0.77 -0.23 -2.73
CA ILE A 97 1.60 -0.58 -3.89
C ILE A 97 0.77 -1.48 -4.79
N GLU A 98 0.67 -1.16 -6.06
CA GLU A 98 -0.03 -1.97 -7.05
C GLU A 98 0.95 -2.43 -8.11
N TRP A 99 0.86 -3.72 -8.46
CA TRP A 99 1.57 -4.36 -9.57
C TRP A 99 0.54 -4.76 -10.64
N PRO A 100 0.19 -3.85 -11.56
CA PRO A 100 -0.90 -4.07 -12.52
C PRO A 100 -0.71 -5.30 -13.40
N LEU A 101 0.52 -5.59 -13.83
CA LEU A 101 0.84 -6.76 -14.65
C LEU A 101 0.57 -8.09 -13.94
N GLU A 102 0.70 -8.11 -12.62
CA GLU A 102 0.46 -9.28 -11.78
C GLU A 102 -0.96 -9.31 -11.22
N GLY A 103 -1.69 -8.20 -11.33
CA GLY A 103 -3.03 -8.03 -10.76
C GLY A 103 -3.05 -8.07 -9.24
N THR A 104 -1.90 -7.77 -8.59
CA THR A 104 -1.73 -7.84 -7.14
C THR A 104 -1.42 -6.47 -6.54
N GLN A 105 -1.77 -6.30 -5.28
CA GLN A 105 -1.46 -5.11 -4.49
C GLN A 105 -0.98 -5.48 -3.09
N ALA A 106 -0.20 -4.59 -2.48
CA ALA A 106 0.12 -4.62 -1.06
C ALA A 106 -0.36 -3.33 -0.40
N THR A 107 -0.98 -3.46 0.76
CA THR A 107 -1.45 -2.33 1.56
C THR A 107 -1.00 -2.48 3.00
N GLY A 108 -0.81 -1.37 3.69
CA GLY A 108 -0.44 -1.36 5.10
C GLY A 108 -0.24 0.05 5.61
N ILE A 109 0.27 0.17 6.82
CA ILE A 109 0.53 1.44 7.48
C ILE A 109 2.03 1.59 7.70
N VAL A 110 2.59 2.73 7.31
CA VAL A 110 4.00 3.07 7.51
C VAL A 110 4.14 4.31 8.38
N ARG A 111 5.23 4.36 9.14
CA ARG A 111 5.64 5.58 9.84
C ARG A 111 6.57 6.39 8.95
N LEU A 112 6.11 7.59 8.59
CA LEU A 112 6.86 8.49 7.72
C LEU A 112 8.08 9.07 8.45
N LYS A 113 9.19 9.16 7.74
CA LYS A 113 10.39 9.88 8.15
C LYS A 113 11.03 10.56 6.96
N PRO A 114 11.72 11.70 7.18
CA PRO A 114 12.41 12.37 6.09
C PRO A 114 13.56 11.50 5.56
N GLY A 115 13.80 11.59 4.28
CA GLY A 115 14.98 11.03 3.65
C GLY A 115 16.16 12.00 3.68
N PRO A 116 17.31 11.61 3.11
CA PRO A 116 18.46 12.47 2.98
C PRO A 116 18.20 13.65 2.04
N TYR A 117 18.94 14.73 2.25
CA TYR A 117 18.87 15.95 1.44
C TYR A 117 20.19 16.17 0.70
N GLY A 118 20.10 16.68 -0.52
CA GLY A 118 21.24 17.12 -1.30
C GLY A 118 21.72 16.09 -2.30
N GLY A 119 22.71 16.46 -3.08
CA GLY A 119 23.28 15.68 -4.17
C GLY A 119 24.45 16.43 -4.79
N THR A 120 25.02 15.88 -5.86
CA THR A 120 26.10 16.50 -6.62
C THR A 120 25.55 17.51 -7.61
N ALA A 121 26.17 18.67 -7.71
CA ALA A 121 25.75 19.69 -8.65
C ALA A 121 25.84 19.16 -10.11
N GLY A 122 24.73 19.25 -10.85
CA GLY A 122 24.62 18.81 -12.22
C GLY A 122 24.16 17.36 -12.41
N GLU A 123 23.85 16.66 -11.31
CA GLU A 123 23.28 15.30 -11.34
C GLU A 123 21.87 15.31 -10.74
N ILE A 124 21.06 14.29 -11.09
CA ILE A 124 19.77 14.06 -10.43
C ILE A 124 20.09 13.63 -9.01
N ALA A 125 19.46 14.28 -8.03
CA ALA A 125 19.67 13.94 -6.64
C ALA A 125 18.79 12.74 -6.27
N GLU A 126 19.40 11.58 -6.18
CA GLU A 126 18.76 10.34 -5.71
C GLU A 126 18.78 10.27 -4.18
N ALA A 127 17.81 9.59 -3.62
CA ALA A 127 17.68 9.35 -2.19
C ALA A 127 17.10 7.97 -1.90
N SER A 128 17.37 7.46 -0.70
CA SER A 128 16.73 6.25 -0.21
C SER A 128 16.21 6.46 1.21
N VAL A 129 15.11 5.81 1.54
CA VAL A 129 14.53 5.83 2.87
C VAL A 129 13.91 4.47 3.20
N THR A 130 14.16 3.98 4.41
CA THR A 130 13.52 2.78 4.95
C THR A 130 12.44 3.19 5.93
N LEU A 131 11.19 2.89 5.65
CA LEU A 131 10.02 3.18 6.48
C LEU A 131 9.61 1.92 7.24
N GLY A 132 9.50 2.01 8.57
CA GLY A 132 8.97 0.91 9.38
C GLY A 132 7.46 0.79 9.22
N LEU A 133 6.96 -0.44 9.02
CA LEU A 133 5.53 -0.71 9.02
C LEU A 133 4.97 -0.80 10.45
N ASP A 134 3.75 -0.33 10.61
CA ASP A 134 2.96 -0.53 11.83
C ASP A 134 2.02 -1.73 11.62
N GLY A 135 2.60 -2.92 11.78
CA GLY A 135 1.93 -4.20 11.53
C GLY A 135 2.38 -4.92 10.26
N GLU A 136 1.67 -5.98 9.93
CA GLU A 136 1.93 -6.81 8.75
C GLU A 136 1.20 -6.23 7.53
N PRO A 137 1.86 -6.16 6.35
CA PRO A 137 1.19 -5.72 5.13
C PRO A 137 0.18 -6.76 4.65
N THR A 138 -0.91 -6.29 4.06
CA THR A 138 -1.94 -7.15 3.46
C THR A 138 -1.69 -7.24 1.96
N PHE A 139 -1.59 -8.46 1.45
CA PHE A 139 -1.46 -8.75 0.03
C PHE A 139 -2.80 -9.24 -0.53
N GLY A 140 -3.16 -8.80 -1.72
CA GLY A 140 -4.41 -9.20 -2.35
C GLY A 140 -4.49 -8.82 -3.82
N PRO A 141 -5.60 -9.17 -4.50
CA PRO A 141 -5.85 -8.72 -5.87
C PRO A 141 -6.08 -7.20 -5.90
N ILE A 142 -5.76 -6.57 -7.04
CA ILE A 142 -6.10 -5.17 -7.27
C ILE A 142 -7.62 -5.06 -7.32
N VAL A 143 -8.20 -4.31 -6.38
CA VAL A 143 -9.64 -4.00 -6.38
C VAL A 143 -9.82 -2.71 -7.16
N ALA A 144 -10.45 -2.78 -8.33
CA ALA A 144 -10.78 -1.60 -9.11
C ALA A 144 -11.67 -0.68 -8.26
N ALA A 145 -11.26 0.59 -8.14
CA ALA A 145 -12.06 1.59 -7.46
C ALA A 145 -13.41 1.74 -8.21
N GLY A 146 -14.51 1.25 -7.61
CA GLY A 146 -15.85 1.42 -8.18
C GLY A 146 -16.75 0.19 -8.22
N THR A 147 -16.29 -1.00 -7.83
CA THR A 147 -17.20 -2.14 -7.68
C THR A 147 -17.74 -2.16 -6.25
N THR A 148 -18.73 -1.32 -5.97
CA THR A 148 -19.68 -1.63 -4.89
C THR A 148 -20.27 -2.97 -5.26
N GLY A 149 -19.87 -4.02 -4.54
CA GLY A 149 -20.45 -5.34 -4.71
C GLY A 149 -21.94 -5.25 -4.46
N THR A 150 -22.71 -5.26 -5.54
CA THR A 150 -24.10 -5.66 -5.47
C THR A 150 -24.05 -7.12 -5.08
N GLY A 151 -24.41 -7.39 -3.82
CA GLY A 151 -24.56 -8.76 -3.32
C GLY A 151 -25.50 -9.53 -4.26
N PRO A 152 -25.39 -10.87 -4.33
CA PRO A 152 -26.29 -11.65 -5.12
C PRO A 152 -27.71 -11.36 -4.63
N ASP A 153 -28.52 -10.82 -5.52
CA ASP A 153 -29.96 -10.73 -5.33
C ASP A 153 -30.46 -12.14 -5.00
N ALA A 154 -30.95 -12.29 -3.79
CA ALA A 154 -31.75 -13.46 -3.44
C ALA A 154 -33.02 -13.35 -4.26
N ASP A 155 -33.06 -14.04 -5.41
CA ASP A 155 -34.29 -14.30 -6.13
C ASP A 155 -35.22 -15.05 -5.18
N ALA A 156 -36.09 -14.29 -4.53
CA ALA A 156 -37.29 -14.83 -3.90
C ALA A 156 -38.23 -15.25 -5.04
N ASP A 157 -38.09 -16.49 -5.45
CA ASP A 157 -39.05 -17.17 -6.32
C ASP A 157 -40.30 -17.41 -5.46
N GLU A 158 -41.22 -16.44 -5.51
CA GLU A 158 -42.53 -16.54 -4.93
C GLU A 158 -43.42 -17.26 -5.93
N ASP A 159 -43.37 -18.61 -5.89
CA ASP A 159 -44.32 -19.49 -6.64
C ASP A 159 -45.69 -19.37 -5.98
N ASP A 160 -46.47 -18.36 -6.43
CA ASP A 160 -47.91 -18.20 -6.15
C ASP A 160 -48.69 -19.19 -6.99
N ARG A 161 -48.79 -20.45 -6.50
CA ARG A 161 -49.78 -21.44 -7.01
C ARG A 161 -51.05 -21.34 -6.23
N THR A 162 -51.88 -20.37 -6.57
CA THR A 162 -53.29 -20.41 -6.21
C THR A 162 -54.02 -21.40 -7.13
N VAL A 163 -54.15 -22.62 -6.66
CA VAL A 163 -55.06 -23.62 -7.25
C VAL A 163 -56.48 -23.34 -6.78
N GLY A 164 -57.24 -22.65 -7.61
CA GLY A 164 -58.69 -22.52 -7.41
C GLY A 164 -59.42 -23.84 -7.64
N TYR A 165 -59.98 -24.40 -6.57
CA TYR A 165 -60.99 -25.45 -6.69
C TYR A 165 -62.37 -24.79 -6.81
N GLU A 166 -62.90 -24.83 -7.98
CA GLU A 166 -64.30 -24.52 -8.25
C GLU A 166 -65.12 -25.74 -8.00
N LYS A 167 -66.01 -25.70 -7.02
CA LYS A 167 -66.96 -26.76 -6.67
C LYS A 167 -68.29 -26.45 -7.35
N ALA A 168 -68.61 -27.19 -8.41
CA ALA A 168 -69.94 -27.22 -9.00
C ALA A 168 -70.95 -28.00 -8.13
N ALA A 169 -72.09 -27.39 -7.90
CA ALA A 169 -73.29 -28.06 -7.42
C ALA A 169 -74.29 -28.20 -8.57
#